data_3d6d0fbb0681e225149f26e991f17b2d
#
_entry.id   3d6d0fbb0681e225149f26e991f17b2d
#
_cell.length_a   1.000
_cell.length_b   1.000
_cell.length_c   1.000
_cell.angle_alpha   90.00
_cell.angle_beta   90.00
_cell.angle_gamma   90.00
#
_symmetry.space_group_name_H-M   'P 1'
#
loop_
_entity.id
_entity.type
_entity.pdbx_description
1 polymer ?
#
loop_
_entity_poly.entity_id
_entity_poly.type
_entity_poly.pdbx_seq_one_letter_code
_entity_poly.pdbx_strand_id
1 'polypeptide(L)'
;MSALIEFDAVCKYYQMGDTTVKAADHITMKIETGEFVAIVGQSGSGKSTCMNIIGCLDVPTHGTYRLNGRDVGKMNRNELATIRNEMLGFIFQQYNLLPRLNLMENVEVPLVYAGISRAERHIRAREVLEQVGLGDKLKNRPNQLSGGQQQRVSIARALVRNPPVILADEPTGALDSHTGREVLGLLQQLHKQGHTVVLITHDNSIAVQADRIIRLEDGQVVYDGDSHAPEAMVQPTLLPETPEKEEQA
;
A
#
# COMPACT_ATOMS: atom_id res chain seq x y z
N MET A 1 4.42 -22.56 6.54
CA MET A 1 5.24 -21.43 6.06
C MET A 1 5.21 -20.38 7.15
N SER A 2 6.23 -19.56 7.33
CA SER A 2 6.19 -18.49 8.36
C SER A 2 5.55 -17.26 7.75
N ALA A 3 4.63 -16.61 8.47
CA ALA A 3 4.00 -15.37 8.03
C ALA A 3 5.07 -14.29 7.75
N LEU A 4 4.93 -13.59 6.61
CA LEU A 4 5.79 -12.47 6.25
C LEU A 4 5.40 -11.21 7.00
N ILE A 5 4.08 -10.98 7.16
CA ILE A 5 3.48 -9.90 7.95
C ILE A 5 2.60 -10.56 9.02
N GLU A 6 2.84 -10.23 10.30
CA GLU A 6 2.07 -10.77 11.41
C GLU A 6 1.69 -9.66 12.38
N PHE A 7 0.39 -9.45 12.55
CA PHE A 7 -0.20 -8.61 13.59
C PHE A 7 -0.81 -9.51 14.67
N ASP A 8 -0.48 -9.23 15.92
CA ASP A 8 -1.00 -9.90 17.09
C ASP A 8 -1.56 -8.85 18.03
N ALA A 9 -2.90 -8.73 18.08
CA ALA A 9 -3.67 -7.76 18.84
C ALA A 9 -3.13 -6.31 18.70
N VAL A 10 -2.78 -5.90 17.48
CA VAL A 10 -2.21 -4.57 17.19
C VAL A 10 -3.24 -3.49 17.43
N CYS A 11 -2.90 -2.52 18.26
CA CYS A 11 -3.68 -1.31 18.51
C CYS A 11 -2.89 -0.07 18.11
N LYS A 12 -3.59 0.93 17.56
CA LYS A 12 -3.07 2.28 17.35
C LYS A 12 -4.08 3.32 17.81
N TYR A 13 -3.73 4.01 18.88
CA TYR A 13 -4.55 5.03 19.52
C TYR A 13 -3.88 6.40 19.36
N TYR A 14 -4.65 7.38 18.92
CA TYR A 14 -4.22 8.77 18.81
C TYR A 14 -4.96 9.61 19.84
N GLN A 15 -4.21 10.36 20.66
CA GLN A 15 -4.80 11.32 21.60
C GLN A 15 -5.08 12.63 20.89
N MET A 16 -6.34 13.05 20.85
CA MET A 16 -6.79 14.32 20.26
C MET A 16 -7.48 15.16 21.35
N GLY A 17 -6.69 15.96 22.07
CA GLY A 17 -7.19 16.64 23.27
C GLY A 17 -7.66 15.64 24.31
N ASP A 18 -8.91 15.74 24.76
CA ASP A 18 -9.52 14.84 25.75
C ASP A 18 -10.10 13.55 25.13
N THR A 19 -10.06 13.42 23.80
CA THR A 19 -10.62 12.24 23.11
C THR A 19 -9.53 11.32 22.60
N THR A 20 -9.72 10.01 22.78
CA THR A 20 -8.84 8.98 22.22
C THR A 20 -9.51 8.38 20.98
N VAL A 21 -8.85 8.49 19.83
CA VAL A 21 -9.28 7.86 18.58
C VAL A 21 -8.58 6.52 18.46
N LYS A 22 -9.35 5.43 18.41
CA LYS A 22 -8.87 4.06 18.19
C LYS A 22 -8.83 3.75 16.70
N ALA A 23 -7.77 4.16 16.03
CA ALA A 23 -7.64 4.00 14.58
C ALA A 23 -7.32 2.55 14.16
N ALA A 24 -6.76 1.73 15.05
CA ALA A 24 -6.68 0.28 14.98
C ALA A 24 -6.93 -0.25 16.39
N ASP A 25 -7.77 -1.26 16.54
CA ASP A 25 -8.17 -1.80 17.83
C ASP A 25 -8.17 -3.34 17.81
N HIS A 26 -7.11 -3.93 18.38
CA HIS A 26 -6.87 -5.38 18.48
C HIS A 26 -6.84 -6.11 17.11
N ILE A 27 -6.27 -5.49 16.07
CA ILE A 27 -6.11 -6.14 14.78
C ILE A 27 -5.19 -7.35 14.91
N THR A 28 -5.71 -8.52 14.53
CA THR A 28 -4.94 -9.76 14.42
C THR A 28 -5.08 -10.29 13.00
N MET A 29 -3.96 -10.41 12.28
CA MET A 29 -3.93 -10.92 10.91
C MET A 29 -2.54 -11.44 10.57
N LYS A 30 -2.47 -12.33 9.57
CA LYS A 30 -1.20 -12.85 9.02
C LYS A 30 -1.28 -12.80 7.50
N ILE A 31 -0.19 -12.39 6.86
CA ILE A 31 -0.02 -12.44 5.40
C ILE A 31 1.24 -13.25 5.13
N GLU A 32 1.07 -14.31 4.36
CA GLU A 32 2.15 -15.22 3.98
C GLU A 32 2.95 -14.65 2.80
N THR A 33 4.16 -15.18 2.61
CA THR A 33 4.98 -14.82 1.45
C THR A 33 4.30 -15.24 0.16
N GLY A 34 4.23 -14.34 -0.80
CA GLY A 34 3.65 -14.58 -2.13
C GLY A 34 2.13 -14.48 -2.18
N GLU A 35 1.43 -14.00 -1.13
CA GLU A 35 0.00 -13.70 -1.20
C GLU A 35 -0.30 -12.39 -1.92
N PHE A 36 -1.45 -12.32 -2.59
CA PHE A 36 -2.07 -11.08 -3.04
C PHE A 36 -3.30 -10.80 -2.18
N VAL A 37 -3.17 -9.86 -1.26
CA VAL A 37 -4.21 -9.52 -0.28
C VAL A 37 -4.70 -8.09 -0.49
N ALA A 38 -6.01 -7.88 -0.49
CA ALA A 38 -6.60 -6.54 -0.43
C ALA A 38 -7.08 -6.21 1.00
N ILE A 39 -6.70 -5.04 1.50
CA ILE A 39 -7.25 -4.48 2.75
C ILE A 39 -8.28 -3.44 2.35
N VAL A 40 -9.54 -3.68 2.71
CA VAL A 40 -10.67 -2.84 2.31
C VAL A 40 -11.43 -2.29 3.51
N GLY A 41 -12.27 -1.28 3.27
CA GLY A 41 -13.14 -0.69 4.27
C GLY A 41 -13.58 0.73 3.88
N GLN A 42 -14.54 1.28 4.58
CA GLN A 42 -15.01 2.65 4.36
C GLN A 42 -13.95 3.69 4.75
N SER A 43 -14.18 4.98 4.40
CA SER A 43 -13.35 6.07 4.91
C SER A 43 -13.40 6.08 6.45
N GLY A 44 -12.24 6.22 7.09
CA GLY A 44 -12.13 6.20 8.57
C GLY A 44 -12.05 4.80 9.19
N SER A 45 -12.17 3.70 8.45
CA SER A 45 -12.13 2.33 8.99
C SER A 45 -10.76 1.86 9.54
N GLY A 46 -9.69 2.68 9.43
CA GLY A 46 -8.36 2.35 9.92
C GLY A 46 -7.36 1.84 8.86
N LYS A 47 -7.75 1.75 7.56
CA LYS A 47 -6.88 1.26 6.47
C LYS A 47 -5.53 1.97 6.39
N SER A 48 -5.55 3.30 6.37
CA SER A 48 -4.31 4.10 6.28
C SER A 48 -3.43 3.92 7.51
N THR A 49 -4.02 3.74 8.70
CA THR A 49 -3.29 3.43 9.92
C THR A 49 -2.65 2.05 9.83
N CYS A 50 -3.41 1.05 9.38
CA CYS A 50 -2.92 -0.30 9.15
C CYS A 50 -1.77 -0.31 8.14
N MET A 51 -1.94 0.40 7.00
CA MET A 51 -0.90 0.57 5.99
C MET A 51 0.37 1.22 6.56
N ASN A 52 0.23 2.29 7.36
CA ASN A 52 1.39 2.98 7.95
C ASN A 52 2.16 2.06 8.91
N ILE A 53 1.46 1.21 9.65
CA ILE A 53 2.11 0.22 10.54
C ILE A 53 2.79 -0.86 9.70
N ILE A 54 2.10 -1.49 8.73
CA ILE A 54 2.70 -2.47 7.81
C ILE A 54 3.92 -1.86 7.13
N GLY A 55 3.79 -0.61 6.71
CA GLY A 55 4.84 0.16 6.02
C GLY A 55 6.01 0.60 6.90
N CYS A 56 6.02 0.26 8.19
CA CYS A 56 7.04 0.75 9.14
C CYS A 56 7.17 2.28 9.15
N LEU A 57 6.09 3.01 8.81
CA LEU A 57 5.98 4.48 8.89
C LEU A 57 5.50 4.91 10.27
N ASP A 58 4.79 4.02 10.96
CA ASP A 58 4.32 4.18 12.33
C ASP A 58 4.49 2.87 13.09
N VAL A 59 4.40 2.92 14.43
CA VAL A 59 4.50 1.76 15.30
C VAL A 59 3.21 1.57 16.10
N PRO A 60 2.85 0.33 16.48
CA PRO A 60 1.72 0.06 17.34
C PRO A 60 1.80 0.80 18.68
N THR A 61 0.65 1.18 19.25
CA THR A 61 0.54 1.63 20.64
C THR A 61 0.57 0.42 21.58
N HIS A 62 -0.11 -0.68 21.20
CA HIS A 62 -0.14 -1.96 21.90
C HIS A 62 -0.15 -3.11 20.88
N GLY A 63 0.07 -4.33 21.40
CA GLY A 63 0.17 -5.52 20.56
C GLY A 63 1.55 -5.67 19.92
N THR A 64 1.69 -6.62 19.01
CA THR A 64 2.97 -6.93 18.36
C THR A 64 2.82 -6.95 16.84
N TYR A 65 3.69 -6.24 16.15
CA TYR A 65 3.85 -6.35 14.70
C TYR A 65 5.20 -6.98 14.36
N ARG A 66 5.17 -8.08 13.61
CA ARG A 66 6.39 -8.71 13.06
C ARG A 66 6.40 -8.63 11.54
N LEU A 67 7.53 -8.20 10.98
CA LEU A 67 7.82 -8.24 9.56
C LEU A 67 9.00 -9.20 9.34
N ASN A 68 8.74 -10.28 8.62
CA ASN A 68 9.70 -11.37 8.43
C ASN A 68 10.32 -11.87 9.75
N GLY A 69 9.46 -12.09 10.76
CA GLY A 69 9.82 -12.54 12.11
C GLY A 69 10.47 -11.48 13.01
N ARG A 70 10.79 -10.28 12.50
CA ARG A 70 11.38 -9.18 13.28
C ARG A 70 10.31 -8.32 13.94
N ASP A 71 10.39 -8.09 15.24
CA ASP A 71 9.47 -7.25 16.01
C ASP A 71 9.70 -5.75 15.70
N VAL A 72 8.83 -5.19 14.88
CA VAL A 72 8.91 -3.80 14.40
C VAL A 72 8.68 -2.80 15.54
N GLY A 73 7.83 -3.14 16.51
CA GLY A 73 7.51 -2.26 17.66
C GLY A 73 8.70 -1.95 18.55
N LYS A 74 9.77 -2.76 18.48
CA LYS A 74 11.00 -2.58 19.27
C LYS A 74 12.12 -1.86 18.52
N MET A 75 11.91 -1.54 17.23
CA MET A 75 12.92 -0.94 16.38
C MET A 75 13.03 0.57 16.60
N ASN A 76 14.25 1.08 16.58
CA ASN A 76 14.50 2.52 16.54
C ASN A 76 14.27 3.08 15.10
N ARG A 77 14.28 4.41 14.95
CA ARG A 77 14.00 5.08 13.67
C ARG A 77 14.92 4.65 12.53
N ASN A 78 16.19 4.39 12.80
CA ASN A 78 17.16 3.97 11.79
C ASN A 78 16.90 2.53 11.36
N GLU A 79 16.60 1.64 12.29
CA GLU A 79 16.22 0.25 12.02
C GLU A 79 14.92 0.18 11.21
N LEU A 80 13.91 1.00 11.55
CA LEU A 80 12.67 1.14 10.77
C LEU A 80 12.95 1.65 9.35
N ALA A 81 13.85 2.61 9.17
CA ALA A 81 14.23 3.11 7.85
C ALA A 81 14.96 2.03 7.02
N THR A 82 15.82 1.25 7.66
CA THR A 82 16.56 0.15 7.01
C THR A 82 15.59 -0.95 6.57
N ILE A 83 14.76 -1.47 7.47
CA ILE A 83 13.81 -2.56 7.14
C ILE A 83 12.81 -2.11 6.08
N ARG A 84 12.33 -0.86 6.15
CA ARG A 84 11.46 -0.27 5.14
C ARG A 84 12.13 -0.24 3.76
N ASN A 85 13.38 0.19 3.68
CA ASN A 85 14.13 0.24 2.43
C ASN A 85 14.41 -1.16 1.85
N GLU A 86 14.63 -2.17 2.71
CA GLU A 86 14.98 -3.53 2.30
C GLU A 86 13.76 -4.38 1.93
N MET A 87 12.66 -4.24 2.69
CA MET A 87 11.55 -5.18 2.65
C MET A 87 10.32 -4.64 1.91
N LEU A 88 10.19 -3.32 1.75
CA LEU A 88 8.94 -2.70 1.33
C LEU A 88 9.10 -1.83 0.09
N GLY A 89 8.25 -2.04 -0.91
CA GLY A 89 8.05 -1.16 -2.05
C GLY A 89 6.70 -0.44 -1.92
N PHE A 90 6.70 0.90 -1.99
CA PHE A 90 5.48 1.70 -1.85
C PHE A 90 5.00 2.23 -3.19
N ILE A 91 3.70 2.05 -3.47
CA ILE A 91 2.98 2.61 -4.59
C ILE A 91 1.82 3.42 -4.02
N PHE A 92 1.78 4.73 -4.30
CA PHE A 92 0.79 5.66 -3.75
C PHE A 92 -0.17 6.18 -4.83
N GLN A 93 -1.37 6.57 -4.43
CA GLN A 93 -2.38 7.18 -5.28
C GLN A 93 -1.87 8.43 -6.01
N GLN A 94 -1.14 9.30 -5.32
CA GLN A 94 -0.59 10.55 -5.86
C GLN A 94 0.84 10.41 -6.39
N TYR A 95 1.28 9.19 -6.70
CA TYR A 95 2.61 8.84 -7.24
C TYR A 95 3.79 9.21 -6.35
N ASN A 96 3.74 10.30 -5.59
CA ASN A 96 4.78 10.84 -4.70
C ASN A 96 6.16 10.92 -5.36
N LEU A 97 6.20 11.36 -6.64
CA LEU A 97 7.45 11.58 -7.36
C LEU A 97 8.07 12.91 -6.94
N LEU A 98 9.39 12.94 -6.92
CA LEU A 98 10.17 14.14 -6.65
C LEU A 98 10.19 15.02 -7.92
N PRO A 99 9.51 16.18 -7.95
CA PRO A 99 9.25 16.92 -9.19
C PRO A 99 10.50 17.55 -9.82
N ARG A 100 11.55 17.75 -9.01
CA ARG A 100 12.83 18.32 -9.48
C ARG A 100 13.76 17.28 -10.10
N LEU A 101 13.52 15.99 -9.84
CA LEU A 101 14.30 14.88 -10.36
C LEU A 101 13.68 14.34 -11.65
N ASN A 102 14.52 13.83 -12.56
CA ASN A 102 14.06 13.09 -13.73
C ASN A 102 13.60 11.66 -13.33
N LEU A 103 13.13 10.85 -14.30
CA LEU A 103 12.64 9.51 -14.02
C LEU A 103 13.72 8.60 -13.42
N MET A 104 14.91 8.62 -14.05
CA MET A 104 16.04 7.83 -13.60
C MET A 104 16.39 8.16 -12.14
N GLU A 105 16.53 9.45 -11.83
CA GLU A 105 16.86 9.93 -10.50
C GLU A 105 15.78 9.59 -9.47
N ASN A 106 14.49 9.66 -9.84
CA ASN A 106 13.38 9.24 -8.97
C ASN A 106 13.47 7.76 -8.60
N VAL A 107 13.78 6.90 -9.57
CA VAL A 107 13.90 5.45 -9.35
C VAL A 107 15.18 5.10 -8.59
N GLU A 108 16.26 5.88 -8.76
CA GLU A 108 17.52 5.67 -8.03
C GLU A 108 17.42 5.97 -6.52
N VAL A 109 16.43 6.76 -6.06
CA VAL A 109 16.33 7.22 -4.66
C VAL A 109 16.49 6.09 -3.62
N PRO A 110 15.75 4.96 -3.70
CA PRO A 110 15.91 3.87 -2.74
C PRO A 110 17.31 3.24 -2.75
N LEU A 111 17.96 3.22 -3.91
CA LEU A 111 19.32 2.70 -4.06
C LEU A 111 20.37 3.65 -3.48
N VAL A 112 20.11 4.97 -3.49
CA VAL A 112 20.96 5.96 -2.81
C VAL A 112 20.97 5.70 -1.31
N TYR A 113 19.80 5.51 -0.70
CA TYR A 113 19.68 5.17 0.73
C TYR A 113 20.31 3.82 1.08
N ALA A 114 20.37 2.91 0.13
CA ALA A 114 21.04 1.61 0.29
C ALA A 114 22.58 1.69 0.14
N GLY A 115 23.15 2.87 -0.16
CA GLY A 115 24.58 3.03 -0.38
C GLY A 115 25.11 2.41 -1.67
N ILE A 116 24.25 2.07 -2.62
CA ILE A 116 24.64 1.47 -3.92
C ILE A 116 25.42 2.48 -4.76
N SER A 117 26.48 2.04 -5.43
CA SER A 117 27.31 2.90 -6.28
C SER A 117 26.51 3.53 -7.42
N ARG A 118 26.93 4.73 -7.90
CA ARG A 118 26.23 5.43 -8.98
C ARG A 118 26.12 4.60 -10.26
N ALA A 119 27.17 3.89 -10.63
CA ALA A 119 27.15 3.06 -11.83
C ALA A 119 26.11 1.94 -11.75
N GLU A 120 26.06 1.24 -10.62
CA GLU A 120 25.11 0.16 -10.37
C GLU A 120 23.66 0.67 -10.26
N ARG A 121 23.44 1.82 -9.58
CA ARG A 121 22.10 2.44 -9.52
C ARG A 121 21.56 2.74 -10.91
N HIS A 122 22.42 3.29 -11.78
CA HIS A 122 22.06 3.67 -13.15
C HIS A 122 21.60 2.46 -13.98
N ILE A 123 22.28 1.33 -13.82
CA ILE A 123 21.94 0.08 -14.50
C ILE A 123 20.57 -0.40 -14.01
N ARG A 124 20.41 -0.61 -12.69
CA ARG A 124 19.17 -1.14 -12.09
C ARG A 124 17.97 -0.24 -12.36
N ALA A 125 18.12 1.07 -12.21
CA ALA A 125 17.03 2.01 -12.46
C ALA A 125 16.59 2.01 -13.93
N ARG A 126 17.51 1.88 -14.87
CA ARG A 126 17.21 1.73 -16.29
C ARG A 126 16.42 0.46 -16.55
N GLU A 127 16.90 -0.68 -16.08
CA GLU A 127 16.26 -1.99 -16.27
C GLU A 127 14.81 -1.97 -15.79
N VAL A 128 14.54 -1.43 -14.61
CA VAL A 128 13.17 -1.38 -14.06
C VAL A 128 12.30 -0.39 -14.84
N LEU A 129 12.85 0.75 -15.30
CA LEU A 129 12.10 1.70 -16.16
C LEU A 129 11.78 1.09 -17.52
N GLU A 130 12.65 0.27 -18.11
CA GLU A 130 12.40 -0.49 -19.32
C GLU A 130 11.28 -1.53 -19.12
N GLN A 131 11.29 -2.26 -17.97
CA GLN A 131 10.26 -3.22 -17.62
C GLN A 131 8.86 -2.61 -17.52
N VAL A 132 8.75 -1.36 -17.06
CA VAL A 132 7.46 -0.65 -17.01
C VAL A 132 7.15 0.15 -18.29
N GLY A 133 7.94 -0.03 -19.37
CA GLY A 133 7.71 0.59 -20.69
C GLY A 133 8.06 2.09 -20.74
N LEU A 134 9.07 2.54 -19.97
CA LEU A 134 9.51 3.94 -19.92
C LEU A 134 11.00 4.13 -20.27
N GLY A 135 11.63 3.15 -20.94
CA GLY A 135 13.04 3.18 -21.29
C GLY A 135 13.45 4.31 -22.24
N ASP A 136 12.50 4.85 -23.01
CA ASP A 136 12.68 6.00 -23.93
C ASP A 136 12.58 7.37 -23.21
N LYS A 137 12.12 7.41 -21.94
CA LYS A 137 11.78 8.64 -21.18
C LYS A 137 12.65 8.91 -19.96
N LEU A 138 13.79 8.26 -19.86
CA LEU A 138 14.65 8.28 -18.65
C LEU A 138 15.00 9.69 -18.14
N LYS A 139 15.14 10.66 -19.06
CA LYS A 139 15.51 12.06 -18.74
C LYS A 139 14.31 12.97 -18.52
N ASN A 140 13.09 12.52 -18.78
CA ASN A 140 11.87 13.29 -18.55
C ASN A 140 11.68 13.57 -17.06
N ARG A 141 10.97 14.66 -16.75
CA ARG A 141 10.52 14.99 -15.40
C ARG A 141 9.07 14.58 -15.21
N PRO A 142 8.59 14.39 -13.96
CA PRO A 142 7.21 13.98 -13.69
C PRO A 142 6.13 14.83 -14.38
N ASN A 143 6.31 16.15 -14.44
CA ASN A 143 5.38 17.07 -15.10
C ASN A 143 5.28 16.94 -16.63
N GLN A 144 6.12 16.14 -17.25
CA GLN A 144 6.14 15.84 -18.67
C GLN A 144 5.44 14.50 -19.01
N LEU A 145 4.81 13.87 -18.02
CA LEU A 145 4.22 12.54 -18.10
C LEU A 145 2.72 12.58 -17.86
N SER A 146 1.98 11.66 -18.49
CA SER A 146 0.60 11.37 -18.11
C SER A 146 0.53 10.74 -16.72
N GLY A 147 -0.65 10.76 -16.08
CA GLY A 147 -0.86 10.13 -14.77
C GLY A 147 -0.45 8.66 -14.72
N GLY A 148 -0.83 7.88 -15.75
CA GLY A 148 -0.44 6.48 -15.84
C GLY A 148 1.07 6.26 -16.00
N GLN A 149 1.76 7.15 -16.75
CA GLN A 149 3.21 7.10 -16.82
C GLN A 149 3.87 7.45 -15.49
N GLN A 150 3.35 8.44 -14.76
CA GLN A 150 3.82 8.77 -13.42
C GLN A 150 3.64 7.60 -12.45
N GLN A 151 2.50 6.89 -12.53
CA GLN A 151 2.26 5.71 -11.71
C GLN A 151 3.23 4.58 -12.05
N ARG A 152 3.54 4.35 -13.33
CA ARG A 152 4.56 3.37 -13.72
C ARG A 152 5.96 3.73 -13.18
N VAL A 153 6.33 5.02 -13.11
CA VAL A 153 7.58 5.46 -12.45
C VAL A 153 7.54 5.16 -10.95
N SER A 154 6.38 5.40 -10.29
CA SER A 154 6.21 5.06 -8.86
C SER A 154 6.37 3.55 -8.63
N ILE A 155 5.80 2.72 -9.51
CA ILE A 155 5.99 1.25 -9.49
C ILE A 155 7.46 0.89 -9.71
N ALA A 156 8.13 1.45 -10.72
CA ALA A 156 9.56 1.21 -10.96
C ALA A 156 10.41 1.56 -9.74
N ARG A 157 10.14 2.71 -9.09
CA ARG A 157 10.81 3.10 -7.85
C ARG A 157 10.57 2.11 -6.70
N ALA A 158 9.36 1.57 -6.58
CA ALA A 158 9.05 0.56 -5.58
C ALA A 158 9.83 -0.74 -5.82
N LEU A 159 10.04 -1.12 -7.09
CA LEU A 159 10.64 -2.39 -7.49
C LEU A 159 12.17 -2.40 -7.52
N VAL A 160 12.82 -1.25 -7.63
CA VAL A 160 14.27 -1.15 -7.93
C VAL A 160 15.16 -1.87 -6.91
N ARG A 161 14.66 -2.11 -5.71
CA ARG A 161 15.30 -2.91 -4.64
C ARG A 161 14.87 -4.38 -4.63
N ASN A 162 13.95 -4.77 -5.49
CA ASN A 162 13.32 -6.10 -5.49
C ASN A 162 12.76 -6.50 -4.11
N PRO A 163 11.89 -5.68 -3.49
CA PRO A 163 11.39 -5.92 -2.14
C PRO A 163 10.44 -7.12 -2.12
N PRO A 164 10.42 -7.93 -1.04
CA PRO A 164 9.47 -9.04 -0.92
C PRO A 164 8.01 -8.61 -0.76
N VAL A 165 7.74 -7.37 -0.31
CA VAL A 165 6.39 -6.83 -0.11
C VAL A 165 6.20 -5.56 -0.92
N ILE A 166 5.10 -5.49 -1.67
CA ILE A 166 4.61 -4.30 -2.36
C ILE A 166 3.35 -3.81 -1.63
N LEU A 167 3.41 -2.58 -1.12
CA LEU A 167 2.26 -1.88 -0.53
C LEU A 167 1.69 -0.91 -1.55
N ALA A 168 0.48 -1.13 -2.02
CA ALA A 168 -0.20 -0.32 -3.02
C ALA A 168 -1.42 0.37 -2.40
N ASP A 169 -1.32 1.67 -2.15
CA ASP A 169 -2.37 2.51 -1.57
C ASP A 169 -3.15 3.22 -2.66
N GLU A 170 -4.40 2.80 -2.87
CA GLU A 170 -5.29 3.32 -3.92
C GLU A 170 -4.58 3.51 -5.28
N PRO A 171 -3.87 2.50 -5.80
CA PRO A 171 -2.91 2.68 -6.90
C PRO A 171 -3.54 3.13 -8.21
N THR A 172 -4.85 3.07 -8.33
CA THR A 172 -5.64 3.44 -9.53
C THR A 172 -6.56 4.63 -9.32
N GLY A 173 -6.67 5.14 -8.08
CA GLY A 173 -7.67 6.15 -7.70
C GLY A 173 -7.54 7.52 -8.39
N ALA A 174 -6.38 7.81 -9.00
CA ALA A 174 -6.13 9.03 -9.78
C ALA A 174 -6.08 8.79 -11.30
N LEU A 175 -6.46 7.60 -11.77
CA LEU A 175 -6.32 7.16 -13.16
C LEU A 175 -7.69 6.94 -13.83
N ASP A 176 -7.73 7.07 -15.15
CA ASP A 176 -8.86 6.59 -15.93
C ASP A 176 -8.95 5.06 -15.90
N SER A 177 -10.13 4.52 -16.25
CA SER A 177 -10.41 3.08 -16.13
C SER A 177 -9.51 2.20 -17.01
N HIS A 178 -9.01 2.69 -18.16
CA HIS A 178 -8.11 1.92 -19.02
C HIS A 178 -6.72 1.82 -18.39
N THR A 179 -6.16 2.96 -18.02
CA THR A 179 -4.84 3.06 -17.37
C THR A 179 -4.85 2.35 -16.01
N GLY A 180 -5.96 2.43 -15.26
CA GLY A 180 -6.13 1.70 -14.00
C GLY A 180 -6.02 0.19 -14.17
N ARG A 181 -6.66 -0.39 -15.22
CA ARG A 181 -6.53 -1.82 -15.54
C ARG A 181 -5.09 -2.22 -15.89
N GLU A 182 -4.35 -1.38 -16.60
CA GLU A 182 -2.93 -1.64 -16.90
C GLU A 182 -2.09 -1.69 -15.62
N VAL A 183 -2.32 -0.77 -14.68
CA VAL A 183 -1.62 -0.75 -13.37
C VAL A 183 -1.95 -1.98 -12.55
N LEU A 184 -3.23 -2.40 -12.49
CA LEU A 184 -3.63 -3.65 -11.81
C LEU A 184 -2.98 -4.87 -12.47
N GLY A 185 -2.92 -4.91 -13.80
CA GLY A 185 -2.21 -5.97 -14.53
C GLY A 185 -0.72 -6.07 -14.15
N LEU A 186 -0.05 -4.93 -13.93
CA LEU A 186 1.32 -4.91 -13.43
C LEU A 186 1.42 -5.49 -12.00
N LEU A 187 0.50 -5.15 -11.09
CA LEU A 187 0.48 -5.72 -9.72
C LEU A 187 0.26 -7.23 -9.74
N GLN A 188 -0.67 -7.73 -10.58
CA GLN A 188 -0.88 -9.16 -10.78
C GLN A 188 0.35 -9.86 -11.35
N GLN A 189 1.07 -9.21 -12.27
CA GLN A 189 2.32 -9.76 -12.80
C GLN A 189 3.40 -9.86 -11.72
N LEU A 190 3.52 -8.85 -10.85
CA LEU A 190 4.46 -8.86 -9.72
C LEU A 190 4.13 -9.98 -8.72
N HIS A 191 2.85 -10.18 -8.41
CA HIS A 191 2.40 -11.31 -7.60
C HIS A 191 2.82 -12.65 -8.23
N LYS A 192 2.59 -12.84 -9.55
CA LYS A 192 3.02 -14.05 -10.28
C LYS A 192 4.54 -14.25 -10.29
N GLN A 193 5.32 -13.19 -10.12
CA GLN A 193 6.77 -13.24 -9.98
C GLN A 193 7.23 -13.56 -8.55
N GLY A 194 6.29 -13.74 -7.60
CA GLY A 194 6.56 -14.14 -6.21
C GLY A 194 6.59 -13.01 -5.20
N HIS A 195 6.28 -11.76 -5.60
CA HIS A 195 6.11 -10.69 -4.63
C HIS A 195 4.82 -10.86 -3.83
N THR A 196 4.87 -10.54 -2.54
CA THR A 196 3.66 -10.36 -1.73
C THR A 196 3.08 -8.98 -2.03
N VAL A 197 1.82 -8.92 -2.44
CA VAL A 197 1.14 -7.66 -2.76
C VAL A 197 0.06 -7.38 -1.72
N VAL A 198 0.15 -6.23 -1.05
CA VAL A 198 -0.88 -5.72 -0.16
C VAL A 198 -1.50 -4.49 -0.81
N LEU A 199 -2.71 -4.65 -1.30
CA LEU A 199 -3.50 -3.62 -1.96
C LEU A 199 -4.43 -2.98 -0.94
N ILE A 200 -4.40 -1.66 -0.79
CA ILE A 200 -5.34 -0.92 0.03
C ILE A 200 -6.30 -0.17 -0.90
N THR A 201 -7.59 -0.42 -0.76
CA THR A 201 -8.61 0.26 -1.56
C THR A 201 -9.97 0.28 -0.87
N HIS A 202 -10.84 1.20 -1.28
CA HIS A 202 -12.26 1.21 -0.92
C HIS A 202 -13.15 0.75 -2.09
N ASP A 203 -12.56 0.45 -3.25
CA ASP A 203 -13.27 0.01 -4.45
C ASP A 203 -13.31 -1.52 -4.50
N ASN A 204 -14.53 -2.07 -4.36
CA ASN A 204 -14.77 -3.51 -4.43
C ASN A 204 -14.34 -4.13 -5.78
N SER A 205 -14.50 -3.39 -6.90
CA SER A 205 -14.15 -3.88 -8.23
C SER A 205 -12.64 -4.09 -8.41
N ILE A 206 -11.85 -3.34 -7.63
CA ILE A 206 -10.39 -3.43 -7.57
C ILE A 206 -9.99 -4.51 -6.56
N ALA A 207 -10.65 -4.55 -5.41
CA ALA A 207 -10.34 -5.49 -4.32
C ALA A 207 -10.46 -6.96 -4.74
N VAL A 208 -11.49 -7.31 -5.56
CA VAL A 208 -11.69 -8.67 -6.07
C VAL A 208 -10.61 -9.17 -7.02
N GLN A 209 -9.65 -8.32 -7.40
CA GLN A 209 -8.47 -8.73 -8.17
C GLN A 209 -7.40 -9.41 -7.28
N ALA A 210 -7.50 -9.29 -5.96
CA ALA A 210 -6.70 -10.02 -5.01
C ALA A 210 -7.29 -11.41 -4.74
N ASP A 211 -6.48 -12.34 -4.22
CA ASP A 211 -6.94 -13.70 -3.88
C ASP A 211 -7.71 -13.71 -2.55
N ARG A 212 -7.37 -12.78 -1.64
CA ARG A 212 -7.90 -12.67 -0.29
C ARG A 212 -8.20 -11.23 0.07
N ILE A 213 -9.30 -11.01 0.80
CA ILE A 213 -9.68 -9.70 1.33
C ILE A 213 -9.69 -9.74 2.85
N ILE A 214 -9.08 -8.69 3.44
CA ILE A 214 -9.20 -8.35 4.86
C ILE A 214 -10.04 -7.08 4.93
N ARG A 215 -11.26 -7.16 5.48
CA ARG A 215 -12.15 -6.00 5.60
C ARG A 215 -12.05 -5.40 6.99
N LEU A 216 -11.79 -4.08 7.02
CA LEU A 216 -11.70 -3.28 8.24
C LEU A 216 -12.96 -2.42 8.42
N GLU A 217 -13.45 -2.38 9.66
CA GLU A 217 -14.55 -1.51 10.09
C GLU A 217 -14.22 -1.03 11.51
N ASP A 218 -14.31 0.29 11.75
CA ASP A 218 -14.03 0.92 13.03
C ASP A 218 -12.72 0.46 13.71
N GLY A 219 -11.68 0.30 12.90
CA GLY A 219 -10.35 -0.12 13.37
C GLY A 219 -10.21 -1.62 13.68
N GLN A 220 -11.18 -2.45 13.35
CA GLN A 220 -11.17 -3.89 13.60
C GLN A 220 -11.27 -4.69 12.31
N VAL A 221 -10.76 -5.92 12.30
CA VAL A 221 -10.97 -6.88 11.21
C VAL A 221 -12.35 -7.52 11.40
N VAL A 222 -13.25 -7.30 10.45
CA VAL A 222 -14.61 -7.87 10.44
C VAL A 222 -14.78 -9.01 9.44
N TYR A 223 -13.85 -9.14 8.49
CA TYR A 223 -13.79 -10.25 7.55
C TYR A 223 -12.33 -10.50 7.15
N ASP A 224 -11.99 -11.77 6.97
CA ASP A 224 -10.69 -12.21 6.46
C ASP A 224 -10.88 -13.54 5.71
N GLY A 225 -10.82 -13.50 4.38
CA GLY A 225 -11.13 -14.70 3.57
C GLY A 225 -11.12 -14.45 2.06
N ASP A 226 -11.82 -15.31 1.33
CA ASP A 226 -11.93 -15.30 -0.13
C ASP A 226 -12.45 -13.95 -0.66
N SER A 227 -11.79 -13.41 -1.70
CA SER A 227 -12.11 -12.09 -2.24
C SER A 227 -13.48 -12.03 -2.95
N HIS A 228 -14.08 -13.16 -3.30
CA HIS A 228 -15.38 -13.25 -3.97
C HIS A 228 -16.54 -13.53 -3.01
N ALA A 229 -16.28 -13.70 -1.71
CA ALA A 229 -17.33 -13.90 -0.73
C ALA A 229 -18.18 -12.62 -0.56
N PRO A 230 -19.51 -12.73 -0.37
CA PRO A 230 -20.37 -11.57 -0.16
C PRO A 230 -19.93 -10.69 1.03
N GLU A 231 -19.43 -11.31 2.08
CA GLU A 231 -18.95 -10.66 3.32
C GLU A 231 -17.68 -9.85 3.10
N ALA A 232 -16.92 -10.12 2.02
CA ALA A 232 -15.71 -9.39 1.65
C ALA A 232 -16.04 -7.96 1.18
N MET A 233 -17.25 -7.72 0.66
CA MET A 233 -17.61 -6.45 0.03
C MET A 233 -17.83 -5.35 1.04
N VAL A 234 -17.28 -4.18 0.75
CA VAL A 234 -17.55 -2.94 1.48
C VAL A 234 -18.96 -2.48 1.10
N GLN A 235 -19.88 -2.44 2.07
CA GLN A 235 -21.23 -1.95 1.83
C GLN A 235 -21.23 -0.43 1.74
N PRO A 236 -22.07 0.19 0.86
CA PRO A 236 -22.25 1.62 0.86
C PRO A 236 -22.75 2.09 2.23
N THR A 237 -22.25 3.22 2.73
CA THR A 237 -22.83 3.83 3.93
C THR A 237 -24.28 4.19 3.64
N LEU A 238 -25.23 3.52 4.29
CA LEU A 238 -26.61 3.98 4.30
C LEU A 238 -26.60 5.33 4.98
N LEU A 239 -26.82 6.40 4.22
CA LEU A 239 -27.11 7.71 4.82
C LEU A 239 -28.33 7.54 5.70
N PRO A 240 -28.36 8.06 6.95
CA PRO A 240 -29.56 8.01 7.75
C PRO A 240 -30.69 8.64 6.93
N GLU A 241 -31.80 7.92 6.80
CA GLU A 241 -32.99 8.43 6.14
C GLU A 241 -33.32 9.79 6.76
N THR A 242 -33.33 10.83 5.95
CA THR A 242 -33.78 12.16 6.37
C THR A 242 -35.22 11.98 6.80
N PRO A 243 -35.61 12.28 8.05
CA PRO A 243 -37.00 12.14 8.45
C PRO A 243 -37.85 12.99 7.51
N GLU A 244 -38.79 12.33 6.82
CA GLU A 244 -39.80 13.02 6.01
C GLU A 244 -40.46 14.10 6.89
N LYS A 245 -40.35 15.35 6.45
CA LYS A 245 -41.10 16.42 7.07
C LYS A 245 -42.57 16.10 6.86
N GLU A 246 -43.26 15.69 7.93
CA GLU A 246 -44.73 15.71 7.95
C GLU A 246 -45.17 17.13 7.55
N GLU A 247 -45.67 17.28 6.33
CA GLU A 247 -46.46 18.43 5.94
C GLU A 247 -47.75 18.41 6.78
N GLN A 248 -47.73 19.23 7.84
CA GLN A 248 -49.02 19.55 8.54
C GLN A 248 -49.80 20.49 7.64
N ALA A 249 -50.90 19.98 7.14
CA ALA A 249 -52.01 20.72 6.52
C ALA A 249 -52.76 21.58 7.56
#